data_d118e07d63bdd986f50dcf351b82b8b2
#
_entry.id   d118e07d63bdd986f50dcf351b82b8b2
#
_cell.length_a   1.000
_cell.length_b   1.000
_cell.length_c   1.000
_cell.angle_alpha   90.00
_cell.angle_beta   90.00
_cell.angle_gamma   90.00
#
_symmetry.space_group_name_H-M   'P 1'
#
loop_
_entity.id
_entity.type
_entity.pdbx_description
1 polymer ?
#
loop_
_entity_poly.entity_id
_entity_poly.type
_entity_poly.pdbx_seq_one_letter_code
_entity_poly.pdbx_strand_id
1 'polypeptide(L)'
;MKRILTLALATFIMLESVSLYAWGPMGHDVVAAIAEQNLNRKTKRKISKLLDGHSIVFYSSWMDNIQNSPYWEDGYNQTKTWHYANVDKGHTYQTKTKNEN
;
A
#
# COMPACT_ATOMS: atom_id res chain seq x y z
N MET A 1 24.19 35.63 -12.43
CA MET A 1 24.48 34.47 -11.53
C MET A 1 23.39 34.21 -10.50
N LYS A 2 22.98 35.18 -9.68
CA LYS A 2 21.92 34.94 -8.65
C LYS A 2 20.62 34.38 -9.22
N ARG A 3 20.11 34.91 -10.35
CA ARG A 3 18.85 34.42 -10.98
C ARG A 3 18.97 32.99 -11.51
N ILE A 4 20.14 32.59 -12.03
CA ILE A 4 20.37 31.22 -12.51
C ILE A 4 20.40 30.23 -11.33
N LEU A 5 21.04 30.64 -10.23
CA LEU A 5 21.08 29.82 -9.00
C LEU A 5 19.68 29.63 -8.38
N THR A 6 18.88 30.70 -8.40
CA THR A 6 17.47 30.64 -7.91
C THR A 6 16.62 29.74 -8.78
N LEU A 7 16.75 29.80 -10.10
CA LEU A 7 16.05 28.92 -11.02
C LEU A 7 16.48 27.44 -10.86
N ALA A 8 17.77 27.19 -10.73
CA ALA A 8 18.29 25.85 -10.51
C ALA A 8 17.78 25.24 -9.18
N LEU A 9 17.77 26.04 -8.12
CA LEU A 9 17.25 25.61 -6.82
C LEU A 9 15.73 25.34 -6.87
N ALA A 10 14.96 26.18 -7.53
CA ALA A 10 13.53 26.00 -7.72
C ALA A 10 13.22 24.74 -8.53
N THR A 11 13.98 24.45 -9.58
CA THR A 11 13.85 23.25 -10.40
C THR A 11 14.19 21.98 -9.58
N PHE A 12 15.22 22.05 -8.75
CA PHE A 12 15.62 20.94 -7.87
C PHE A 12 14.53 20.63 -6.85
N ILE A 13 13.94 21.64 -6.20
CA ILE A 13 12.84 21.47 -5.24
C ILE A 13 11.59 20.89 -5.91
N MET A 14 11.29 21.26 -7.17
CA MET A 14 10.17 20.70 -7.92
C MET A 14 10.37 19.22 -8.29
N LEU A 15 11.61 18.78 -8.51
CA LEU A 15 11.94 17.38 -8.81
C LEU A 15 11.81 16.48 -7.58
N GLU A 16 12.05 16.98 -6.39
CA GLU A 16 11.91 16.22 -5.13
C GLU A 16 10.45 15.89 -4.78
N SER A 17 9.49 16.71 -5.23
CA SER A 17 8.07 16.49 -4.95
C SER A 17 7.46 15.26 -5.65
N VAL A 18 8.13 14.70 -6.64
CA VAL A 18 7.68 13.48 -7.35
C VAL A 18 7.89 12.22 -6.50
N SER A 19 8.83 12.25 -5.56
CA SER A 19 9.16 11.09 -4.72
C SER A 19 8.12 10.76 -3.64
N LEU A 20 7.26 11.71 -3.27
CA LEU A 20 6.24 11.52 -2.23
C LEU A 20 5.03 10.68 -2.67
N TYR A 21 4.87 10.44 -3.97
CA TYR A 21 3.80 9.59 -4.52
C TYR A 21 4.21 8.12 -4.68
N ALA A 22 5.42 7.73 -4.29
CA ALA A 22 5.98 6.40 -4.56
C ALA A 22 5.27 5.25 -3.81
N TRP A 23 4.53 5.52 -2.75
CA TRP A 23 3.82 4.52 -1.94
C TRP A 23 2.29 4.65 -1.97
N GLY A 24 1.74 5.37 -2.94
CA GLY A 24 0.31 5.45 -3.19
C GLY A 24 -0.23 4.20 -3.93
N PRO A 25 -1.41 4.30 -4.53
CA PRO A 25 -2.06 3.19 -5.26
C PRO A 25 -1.14 2.46 -6.24
N MET A 26 -0.26 3.20 -6.94
CA MET A 26 0.72 2.61 -7.85
C MET A 26 1.71 1.67 -7.15
N GLY A 27 2.11 1.97 -5.90
CA GLY A 27 2.98 1.08 -5.12
C GLY A 27 2.28 -0.24 -4.79
N HIS A 28 1.03 -0.20 -4.40
CA HIS A 28 0.19 -1.40 -4.19
C HIS A 28 0.06 -2.22 -5.45
N ASP A 29 -0.20 -1.57 -6.60
CA ASP A 29 -0.34 -2.22 -7.90
C ASP A 29 0.94 -2.95 -8.33
N VAL A 30 2.10 -2.31 -8.16
CA VAL A 30 3.40 -2.92 -8.48
C VAL A 30 3.67 -4.14 -7.63
N VAL A 31 3.47 -4.06 -6.31
CA VAL A 31 3.66 -5.20 -5.40
C VAL A 31 2.70 -6.34 -5.76
N ALA A 32 1.43 -6.03 -6.01
CA ALA A 32 0.43 -7.01 -6.39
C ALA A 32 0.76 -7.68 -7.74
N ALA A 33 1.23 -6.91 -8.73
CA ALA A 33 1.65 -7.43 -10.04
C ALA A 33 2.85 -8.37 -9.93
N ILE A 34 3.85 -8.01 -9.13
CA ILE A 34 5.01 -8.87 -8.88
C ILE A 34 4.57 -10.16 -8.18
N ALA A 35 3.72 -10.05 -7.16
CA ALA A 35 3.18 -11.22 -6.48
C ALA A 35 2.43 -12.14 -7.44
N GLU A 36 1.55 -11.60 -8.28
CA GLU A 36 0.76 -12.36 -9.25
C GLU A 36 1.65 -13.10 -10.28
N GLN A 37 2.74 -12.49 -10.72
CA GLN A 37 3.70 -13.13 -11.62
C GLN A 37 4.41 -14.33 -10.99
N ASN A 38 4.64 -14.29 -9.68
CA ASN A 38 5.31 -15.34 -8.93
C ASN A 38 4.38 -16.45 -8.42
N LEU A 39 3.07 -16.33 -8.62
CA LEU A 39 2.12 -17.38 -8.25
C LEU A 39 2.21 -18.59 -9.19
N ASN A 40 2.20 -19.79 -8.62
CA ASN A 40 2.03 -20.99 -9.40
C ASN A 40 0.60 -21.07 -9.99
N ARG A 41 0.44 -21.86 -11.06
CA ARG A 41 -0.82 -21.98 -11.80
C ARG A 41 -2.01 -22.41 -10.93
N LYS A 42 -1.79 -23.30 -9.95
CA LYS A 42 -2.86 -23.77 -9.04
C LYS A 42 -3.35 -22.64 -8.12
N THR A 43 -2.42 -21.92 -7.52
CA THR A 43 -2.71 -20.77 -6.64
C THR A 43 -3.39 -19.66 -7.41
N LYS A 44 -2.89 -19.32 -8.60
CA LYS A 44 -3.49 -18.30 -9.47
C LYS A 44 -4.96 -18.59 -9.79
N ARG A 45 -5.29 -19.85 -10.13
CA ARG A 45 -6.68 -20.27 -10.37
C ARG A 45 -7.58 -20.13 -9.14
N LYS A 46 -7.06 -20.48 -7.95
CA LYS A 46 -7.82 -20.35 -6.70
C LYS A 46 -8.12 -18.90 -6.37
N ILE A 47 -7.10 -18.04 -6.47
CA ILE A 47 -7.25 -16.61 -6.22
C ILE A 47 -8.24 -15.99 -7.22
N SER A 48 -8.10 -16.28 -8.51
CA SER A 48 -9.02 -15.79 -9.53
C SER A 48 -10.48 -16.16 -9.25
N LYS A 49 -10.73 -17.38 -8.75
CA LYS A 49 -12.09 -17.79 -8.33
C LYS A 49 -12.60 -17.00 -7.13
N LEU A 50 -11.75 -16.70 -6.15
CA LEU A 50 -12.11 -15.91 -4.96
C LEU A 50 -12.37 -14.45 -5.30
N LEU A 51 -11.69 -13.93 -6.31
CA LEU A 51 -11.78 -12.54 -6.76
C LEU A 51 -12.72 -12.37 -7.98
N ASP A 52 -13.62 -13.31 -8.21
CA ASP A 52 -14.60 -13.27 -9.31
C ASP A 52 -13.97 -13.00 -10.70
N GLY A 53 -12.83 -13.64 -10.96
CA GLY A 53 -12.07 -13.50 -12.21
C GLY A 53 -11.12 -12.29 -12.26
N HIS A 54 -11.16 -11.39 -11.29
CA HIS A 54 -10.27 -10.24 -11.25
C HIS A 54 -8.84 -10.63 -10.81
N SER A 55 -7.87 -9.81 -11.22
CA SER A 55 -6.49 -9.92 -10.74
C SER A 55 -6.35 -9.39 -9.30
N ILE A 56 -5.29 -9.79 -8.59
CA ILE A 56 -4.99 -9.22 -7.27
C ILE A 56 -4.63 -7.74 -7.36
N VAL A 57 -4.12 -7.27 -8.51
CA VAL A 57 -3.85 -5.86 -8.75
C VAL A 57 -5.13 -5.01 -8.67
N PHE A 58 -6.26 -5.53 -9.16
CA PHE A 58 -7.54 -4.83 -9.10
C PHE A 58 -7.98 -4.50 -7.68
N TYR A 59 -7.65 -5.36 -6.72
CA TYR A 59 -7.98 -5.18 -5.30
C TYR A 59 -6.81 -4.66 -4.45
N SER A 60 -5.66 -4.37 -5.04
CA SER A 60 -4.44 -4.00 -4.30
C SER A 60 -4.61 -2.80 -3.39
N SER A 61 -5.38 -1.80 -3.81
CA SER A 61 -5.65 -0.57 -3.06
C SER A 61 -7.04 -0.57 -2.38
N TRP A 62 -7.71 -1.73 -2.30
CA TRP A 62 -9.09 -1.80 -1.79
C TRP A 62 -9.22 -1.29 -0.36
N MET A 63 -8.29 -1.65 0.53
CA MET A 63 -8.30 -1.23 1.93
C MET A 63 -8.17 0.29 2.09
N ASP A 64 -7.37 0.94 1.25
CA ASP A 64 -7.21 2.39 1.25
C ASP A 64 -8.44 3.09 0.65
N ASN A 65 -9.04 2.51 -0.37
CA ASN A 65 -10.18 3.10 -1.06
C ASN A 65 -11.47 2.99 -0.25
N ILE A 66 -11.68 1.89 0.48
CA ILE A 66 -12.92 1.65 1.21
C ILE A 66 -13.11 2.62 2.38
N GLN A 67 -12.01 3.17 2.93
CA GLN A 67 -12.09 4.17 4.00
C GLN A 67 -12.87 5.44 3.59
N ASN A 68 -12.98 5.70 2.30
CA ASN A 68 -13.75 6.82 1.75
C ASN A 68 -15.19 6.42 1.37
N SER A 69 -15.59 5.18 1.63
CA SER A 69 -16.92 4.68 1.33
C SER A 69 -17.93 5.10 2.41
N PRO A 70 -19.14 5.57 2.02
CA PRO A 70 -20.20 5.89 2.99
C PRO A 70 -20.64 4.68 3.83
N TYR A 71 -20.35 3.46 3.40
CA TYR A 71 -20.63 2.23 4.15
C TYR A 71 -19.62 1.95 5.27
N TRP A 72 -18.60 2.81 5.45
CA TRP A 72 -17.49 2.58 6.37
C TRP A 72 -17.44 3.58 7.54
N GLU A 73 -18.50 4.35 7.76
CA GLU A 73 -18.49 5.48 8.70
C GLU A 73 -18.05 5.09 10.13
N ASP A 74 -18.49 3.94 10.64
CA ASP A 74 -18.12 3.50 11.99
C ASP A 74 -16.93 2.51 12.01
N GLY A 75 -16.68 1.83 10.90
CA GLY A 75 -15.65 0.78 10.80
C GLY A 75 -14.24 1.31 10.57
N TYR A 76 -14.08 2.49 9.97
CA TYR A 76 -12.77 3.02 9.62
C TYR A 76 -11.85 3.21 10.83
N ASN A 77 -12.34 3.81 11.90
CA ASN A 77 -11.54 4.05 13.10
C ASN A 77 -11.11 2.75 13.79
N GLN A 78 -11.91 1.70 13.69
CA GLN A 78 -11.61 0.39 14.24
C GLN A 78 -10.61 -0.38 13.38
N THR A 79 -10.68 -0.25 12.05
CA THR A 79 -9.86 -1.02 11.10
C THR A 79 -8.62 -0.28 10.60
N LYS A 80 -8.49 1.01 10.91
CA LYS A 80 -7.40 1.87 10.46
C LYS A 80 -6.01 1.27 10.66
N THR A 81 -5.80 0.54 11.75
CA THR A 81 -4.52 -0.06 12.09
C THR A 81 -4.34 -1.52 11.62
N TRP A 82 -5.35 -2.11 10.98
CA TRP A 82 -5.31 -3.53 10.63
C TRP A 82 -4.47 -3.85 9.40
N HIS A 83 -4.25 -2.87 8.53
CA HIS A 83 -3.52 -3.07 7.28
C HIS A 83 -2.06 -2.60 7.33
N TYR A 84 -1.55 -2.25 8.50
CA TYR A 84 -0.12 -2.00 8.68
C TYR A 84 0.37 -2.52 10.04
N ALA A 85 1.66 -2.82 10.11
CA ALA A 85 2.33 -3.18 11.36
C ALA A 85 3.67 -2.46 11.43
N ASN A 86 3.96 -1.88 12.59
CA ASN A 86 5.24 -1.25 12.85
C ASN A 86 6.07 -2.17 13.76
N VAL A 87 7.34 -2.33 13.43
CA VAL A 87 8.31 -3.05 14.25
C VAL A 87 9.46 -2.10 14.57
N ASP A 88 9.72 -1.88 15.85
CA ASP A 88 10.80 -1.01 16.30
C ASP A 88 12.17 -1.58 15.90
N LYS A 89 13.12 -0.68 15.68
CA LYS A 89 14.49 -1.06 15.32
C LYS A 89 15.08 -2.02 16.36
N GLY A 90 15.54 -3.17 15.93
CA GLY A 90 16.13 -4.20 16.78
C GLY A 90 15.13 -5.20 17.38
N HIS A 91 13.84 -5.08 17.06
CA HIS A 91 12.81 -6.04 17.45
C HIS A 91 12.32 -6.85 16.25
N THR A 92 11.74 -8.00 16.53
CA THR A 92 11.05 -8.84 15.53
C THR A 92 9.54 -8.74 15.74
N TYR A 93 8.77 -8.89 14.67
CA TYR A 93 7.31 -8.93 14.75
C TYR A 93 6.86 -10.10 15.63
N GLN A 94 6.06 -9.80 16.65
CA GLN A 94 5.45 -10.79 17.53
C GLN A 94 3.93 -10.64 17.47
N THR A 95 3.24 -11.70 17.10
CA THR A 95 1.80 -11.77 17.27
C THR A 95 1.49 -11.95 18.75
N LYS A 96 0.71 -11.05 19.36
CA LYS A 96 0.14 -11.32 20.68
C LYS A 96 -0.75 -12.55 20.56
N THR A 97 -0.33 -13.64 21.14
CA THR A 97 -1.21 -14.78 21.37
C THR A 97 -2.29 -14.37 22.38
N LYS A 98 -3.52 -14.76 22.10
CA LYS A 98 -4.76 -14.36 22.81
C LYS A 98 -4.85 -14.77 24.30
N ASN A 99 -3.75 -15.18 24.91
CA ASN A 99 -3.70 -15.81 26.24
C ASN A 99 -2.94 -15.01 27.31
N GLU A 100 -2.76 -13.70 27.11
CA GLU A 100 -2.30 -12.84 28.22
C GLU A 100 -3.46 -11.96 28.68
N ASN A 101 -4.26 -12.53 29.61
CA ASN A 101 -5.11 -11.78 30.52
C ASN A 101 -4.27 -11.16 31.61
#